data_20005c6d900e42be5cebd8a65cfcd7a4
#
_entry.id   20005c6d900e42be5cebd8a65cfcd7a4
#
_cell.length_a   1.000
_cell.length_b   1.000
_cell.length_c   1.000
_cell.angle_alpha   90.00
_cell.angle_beta   90.00
_cell.angle_gamma   90.00
#
_symmetry.space_group_name_H-M   'P 1'
#
loop_
_entity.id
_entity.type
_entity.pdbx_description
1 polymer ?
#
loop_
_entity_poly.entity_id
_entity_poly.type
_entity_poly.pdbx_seq_one_letter_code
_entity_poly.pdbx_strand_id
1 'polypeptide(L)'
;GEGGVLTEAVRRKPYSVVLLDEVEKAHPDVLEMFFQVFDKGEMDDAEGRPIDFRNTIIILTSNVGADMIKKGGGLGFSFKQDASVLVEENYRDMQKKLMEQLKRSFRPEFLNRLDSVIVFRQLQLEDIRQIVDIIISDVNERMDEHFLLLEATAEAKDWLAKHGYDPEYGARPLRRLIQQTVEDKLSDAVLAGDFQEGETVIIDV
;
A
#
# COMPACT_ATOMS: atom_id res chain seq x y z
N GLY A 1 -0.66 -8.18 33.86
CA GLY A 1 -1.52 -7.91 32.73
C GLY A 1 -0.81 -7.02 31.75
N GLU A 2 -0.56 -7.50 30.53
CA GLU A 2 -0.02 -6.66 29.48
C GLU A 2 -1.18 -5.78 28.98
N GLY A 3 -1.03 -4.47 29.08
CA GLY A 3 -1.92 -3.52 28.43
C GLY A 3 -1.99 -3.83 26.92
N GLY A 4 -3.11 -3.54 26.26
CA GLY A 4 -3.26 -3.80 24.82
C GLY A 4 -2.13 -3.15 24.02
N VAL A 5 -1.61 -3.84 23.00
CA VAL A 5 -0.46 -3.37 22.20
C VAL A 5 -0.68 -1.96 21.67
N LEU A 6 -1.89 -1.66 21.19
CA LEU A 6 -2.25 -0.36 20.63
C LEU A 6 -2.28 0.73 21.70
N THR A 7 -2.97 0.49 22.83
CA THR A 7 -3.12 1.46 23.91
C THR A 7 -1.78 1.81 24.53
N GLU A 8 -0.91 0.81 24.70
CA GLU A 8 0.45 1.03 25.20
C GLU A 8 1.32 1.83 24.20
N ALA A 9 1.20 1.55 22.91
CA ALA A 9 1.92 2.29 21.88
C ALA A 9 1.51 3.78 21.85
N VAL A 10 0.21 4.06 21.89
CA VAL A 10 -0.31 5.44 21.90
C VAL A 10 0.02 6.15 23.21
N ARG A 11 -0.03 5.45 24.35
CA ARG A 11 0.39 6.01 25.63
C ARG A 11 1.84 6.48 25.60
N ARG A 12 2.73 5.73 24.97
CA ARG A 12 4.16 6.08 24.84
C ARG A 12 4.41 7.18 23.82
N LYS A 13 3.61 7.21 22.74
CA LYS A 13 3.74 8.18 21.65
C LYS A 13 2.36 8.75 21.29
N PRO A 14 1.86 9.73 22.05
CA PRO A 14 0.52 10.26 21.87
C PRO A 14 0.35 11.03 20.53
N TYR A 15 1.42 11.57 19.97
CA TYR A 15 1.45 12.17 18.63
C TYR A 15 1.92 11.12 17.61
N SER A 16 0.99 10.38 17.05
CA SER A 16 1.31 9.26 16.16
C SER A 16 0.26 9.03 15.09
N VAL A 17 0.64 8.27 14.07
CA VAL A 17 -0.28 7.73 13.08
C VAL A 17 -0.59 6.28 13.48
N VAL A 18 -1.86 5.98 13.64
CA VAL A 18 -2.39 4.64 13.93
C VAL A 18 -2.95 4.06 12.64
N LEU A 19 -2.34 3.00 12.13
CA LEU A 19 -2.83 2.28 10.97
C LEU A 19 -3.51 0.99 11.38
N LEU A 20 -4.78 0.85 11.02
CA LEU A 20 -5.56 -0.37 11.17
C LEU A 20 -5.80 -0.96 9.78
N ASP A 21 -5.03 -1.98 9.47
CA ASP A 21 -5.06 -2.61 8.15
C ASP A 21 -6.14 -3.71 8.09
N GLU A 22 -6.87 -3.77 6.96
CA GLU A 22 -7.90 -4.77 6.69
C GLU A 22 -9.00 -4.84 7.78
N VAL A 23 -9.58 -3.68 8.13
CA VAL A 23 -10.54 -3.56 9.24
C VAL A 23 -11.81 -4.42 9.07
N GLU A 24 -12.15 -4.82 7.85
CA GLU A 24 -13.26 -5.75 7.59
C GLU A 24 -13.01 -7.15 8.15
N LYS A 25 -11.76 -7.51 8.45
CA LYS A 25 -11.38 -8.79 9.06
C LYS A 25 -11.37 -8.74 10.59
N ALA A 26 -11.48 -7.55 11.17
CA ALA A 26 -11.47 -7.39 12.61
C ALA A 26 -12.76 -7.94 13.22
N HIS A 27 -12.65 -8.42 14.48
CA HIS A 27 -13.85 -8.77 15.23
C HIS A 27 -14.74 -7.54 15.43
N PRO A 28 -16.08 -7.63 15.37
CA PRO A 28 -16.99 -6.50 15.55
C PRO A 28 -16.71 -5.68 16.82
N ASP A 29 -16.35 -6.33 17.92
CA ASP A 29 -16.05 -5.67 19.18
C ASP A 29 -14.85 -4.70 19.07
N VAL A 30 -13.89 -4.99 18.19
CA VAL A 30 -12.76 -4.08 17.93
C VAL A 30 -13.26 -2.78 17.32
N LEU A 31 -14.18 -2.85 16.36
CA LEU A 31 -14.80 -1.66 15.77
C LEU A 31 -15.63 -0.89 16.80
N GLU A 32 -16.31 -1.58 17.71
CA GLU A 32 -17.06 -0.93 18.80
C GLU A 32 -16.14 -0.17 19.78
N MET A 33 -14.96 -0.70 20.08
CA MET A 33 -13.98 0.02 20.88
C MET A 33 -13.56 1.35 20.22
N PHE A 34 -13.40 1.36 18.89
CA PHE A 34 -13.07 2.58 18.15
C PHE A 34 -14.18 3.63 18.14
N PHE A 35 -15.44 3.27 18.39
CA PHE A 35 -16.49 4.26 18.60
C PHE A 35 -16.19 5.17 19.80
N GLN A 36 -15.62 4.64 20.88
CA GLN A 36 -15.22 5.46 22.03
C GLN A 36 -14.13 6.47 21.64
N VAL A 37 -13.15 6.01 20.83
CA VAL A 37 -12.09 6.89 20.32
C VAL A 37 -12.67 8.00 19.45
N PHE A 38 -13.60 7.67 18.54
CA PHE A 38 -14.21 8.66 17.64
C PHE A 38 -15.14 9.63 18.38
N ASP A 39 -15.77 9.21 19.47
CA ASP A 39 -16.70 10.04 20.25
C ASP A 39 -16.01 10.90 21.30
N LYS A 40 -15.09 10.29 22.05
CA LYS A 40 -14.49 10.88 23.23
C LYS A 40 -13.02 11.26 23.02
N GLY A 41 -12.40 10.72 21.97
CA GLY A 41 -10.95 10.84 21.77
C GLY A 41 -10.12 9.98 22.73
N GLU A 42 -10.76 9.03 23.41
CA GLU A 42 -10.12 8.23 24.46
C GLU A 42 -10.58 6.77 24.36
N MET A 43 -9.73 5.85 24.80
CA MET A 43 -10.03 4.42 24.94
C MET A 43 -9.39 3.91 26.22
N ASP A 44 -10.14 3.10 26.99
CA ASP A 44 -9.61 2.49 28.19
C ASP A 44 -8.66 1.32 27.83
N ASP A 45 -7.54 1.23 28.55
CA ASP A 45 -6.67 0.07 28.46
C ASP A 45 -7.26 -1.12 29.25
N ALA A 46 -6.55 -2.26 29.24
CA ALA A 46 -6.98 -3.46 29.95
C ALA A 46 -7.07 -3.29 31.48
N GLU A 47 -6.50 -2.23 32.03
CA GLU A 47 -6.53 -1.88 33.46
C GLU A 47 -7.56 -0.80 33.77
N GLY A 48 -8.36 -0.38 32.76
CA GLY A 48 -9.39 0.66 32.90
C GLY A 48 -8.85 2.08 32.96
N ARG A 49 -7.61 2.31 32.50
CA ARG A 49 -7.01 3.66 32.44
C ARG A 49 -7.32 4.29 31.09
N PRO A 50 -7.82 5.52 31.05
CA PRO A 50 -8.10 6.22 29.79
C PRO A 50 -6.79 6.57 29.07
N ILE A 51 -6.71 6.21 27.79
CA ILE A 51 -5.62 6.54 26.89
C ILE A 51 -6.11 7.59 25.88
N ASP A 52 -5.40 8.69 25.76
CA ASP A 52 -5.75 9.83 24.93
C ASP A 52 -5.32 9.59 23.47
N PHE A 53 -6.30 9.58 22.54
CA PHE A 53 -6.12 9.46 21.10
C PHE A 53 -6.33 10.77 20.34
N ARG A 54 -6.62 11.90 21.02
CA ARG A 54 -6.96 13.17 20.37
C ARG A 54 -5.85 13.76 19.52
N ASN A 55 -4.61 13.35 19.75
CA ASN A 55 -3.43 13.77 19.00
C ASN A 55 -2.96 12.71 17.99
N THR A 56 -3.78 11.72 17.67
CA THR A 56 -3.47 10.68 16.69
C THR A 56 -4.18 10.95 15.37
N ILE A 57 -3.56 10.50 14.28
CA ILE A 57 -4.22 10.34 12.98
C ILE A 57 -4.53 8.86 12.84
N ILE A 58 -5.81 8.50 12.69
CA ILE A 58 -6.23 7.11 12.55
C ILE A 58 -6.55 6.85 11.09
N ILE A 59 -5.84 5.89 10.50
CA ILE A 59 -6.02 5.44 9.12
C ILE A 59 -6.55 4.02 9.16
N LEU A 60 -7.67 3.79 8.50
CA LEU A 60 -8.31 2.49 8.35
C LEU A 60 -8.18 2.06 6.90
N THR A 61 -7.68 0.87 6.62
CA THR A 61 -7.71 0.30 5.27
C THR A 61 -8.75 -0.81 5.18
N SER A 62 -9.30 -1.00 3.99
CA SER A 62 -10.25 -2.08 3.73
C SER A 62 -10.19 -2.52 2.27
N ASN A 63 -10.36 -3.82 2.04
CA ASN A 63 -10.53 -4.42 0.72
C ASN A 63 -12.00 -4.69 0.37
N VAL A 64 -12.94 -4.09 1.10
CA VAL A 64 -14.38 -4.25 0.84
C VAL A 64 -14.71 -3.82 -0.59
N GLY A 65 -15.37 -4.69 -1.33
CA GLY A 65 -15.75 -4.44 -2.73
C GLY A 65 -14.68 -4.75 -3.78
N ALA A 66 -13.49 -5.19 -3.41
CA ALA A 66 -12.43 -5.58 -4.34
C ALA A 66 -12.91 -6.65 -5.36
N ASP A 67 -13.76 -7.59 -4.93
CA ASP A 67 -14.33 -8.62 -5.81
C ASP A 67 -15.28 -8.05 -6.87
N MET A 68 -15.91 -6.91 -6.61
CA MET A 68 -16.78 -6.25 -7.59
C MET A 68 -15.95 -5.58 -8.69
N ILE A 69 -14.76 -5.08 -8.36
CA ILE A 69 -13.82 -4.52 -9.33
C ILE A 69 -13.34 -5.62 -10.27
N LYS A 70 -13.04 -6.81 -9.73
CA LYS A 70 -12.63 -7.99 -10.51
C LYS A 70 -13.71 -8.47 -11.48
N LYS A 71 -14.99 -8.43 -11.09
CA LYS A 71 -16.13 -8.89 -11.90
C LYS A 71 -16.64 -7.85 -12.91
N GLY A 72 -16.36 -6.59 -12.70
CA GLY A 72 -16.94 -5.46 -13.46
C GLY A 72 -16.22 -5.09 -14.73
N GLY A 73 -15.22 -5.81 -15.14
CA GLY A 73 -14.55 -5.57 -16.40
C GLY A 73 -13.07 -5.91 -16.31
N GLY A 74 -12.70 -6.93 -17.03
CA GLY A 74 -11.33 -7.04 -17.48
C GLY A 74 -11.01 -5.82 -18.34
N LEU A 75 -10.65 -4.74 -17.71
CA LEU A 75 -9.87 -3.70 -18.34
C LEU A 75 -8.46 -4.29 -18.50
N GLY A 76 -8.37 -5.24 -19.45
CA GLY A 76 -7.11 -5.58 -20.05
C GLY A 76 -6.50 -4.25 -20.48
N PHE A 77 -5.21 -4.08 -20.24
CA PHE A 77 -4.44 -2.94 -20.71
C PHE A 77 -4.80 -2.60 -22.14
N SER A 78 -5.79 -1.71 -22.33
CA SER A 78 -6.20 -1.25 -23.64
C SER A 78 -5.28 -0.09 -23.99
N PHE A 79 -4.27 -0.39 -24.80
CA PHE A 79 -3.30 0.56 -25.34
C PHE A 79 -3.91 1.59 -26.31
N LYS A 80 -5.15 2.03 -26.11
CA LYS A 80 -5.78 3.03 -26.97
C LYS A 80 -5.76 4.41 -26.30
N GLN A 81 -5.19 5.33 -27.02
CA GLN A 81 -4.78 6.68 -26.66
C GLN A 81 -5.93 7.69 -26.37
N ASP A 82 -7.21 7.29 -26.41
CA ASP A 82 -8.35 8.20 -26.18
C ASP A 82 -9.12 7.92 -24.88
N ALA A 83 -8.42 7.42 -23.86
CA ALA A 83 -9.04 6.80 -22.68
C ALA A 83 -9.24 7.74 -21.47
N SER A 84 -8.79 8.99 -21.47
CA SER A 84 -8.77 9.79 -20.22
C SER A 84 -10.17 10.11 -19.68
N VAL A 85 -11.14 10.41 -20.54
CA VAL A 85 -12.52 10.70 -20.13
C VAL A 85 -13.24 9.43 -19.68
N LEU A 86 -13.06 8.34 -20.41
CA LEU A 86 -13.63 7.02 -20.06
C LEU A 86 -13.06 6.46 -18.76
N VAL A 87 -11.79 6.72 -18.49
CA VAL A 87 -11.13 6.31 -17.24
C VAL A 87 -11.73 7.05 -16.04
N GLU A 88 -11.97 8.35 -16.17
CA GLU A 88 -12.56 9.17 -15.11
C GLU A 88 -14.02 8.79 -14.81
N GLU A 89 -14.83 8.54 -15.85
CA GLU A 89 -16.22 8.09 -15.69
C GLU A 89 -16.27 6.70 -15.03
N ASN A 90 -15.46 5.77 -15.50
CA ASN A 90 -15.35 4.44 -14.92
C ASN A 90 -14.89 4.49 -13.44
N TYR A 91 -13.97 5.39 -13.11
CA TYR A 91 -13.54 5.59 -11.73
C TYR A 91 -14.67 6.11 -10.84
N ARG A 92 -15.46 7.08 -11.29
CA ARG A 92 -16.60 7.61 -10.56
C ARG A 92 -17.69 6.56 -10.32
N ASP A 93 -17.97 5.74 -11.32
CA ASP A 93 -18.93 4.64 -11.17
C ASP A 93 -18.42 3.54 -10.22
N MET A 94 -17.15 3.21 -10.31
CA MET A 94 -16.50 2.32 -9.37
C MET A 94 -16.58 2.88 -7.95
N GLN A 95 -16.25 4.16 -7.77
CA GLN A 95 -16.31 4.82 -6.46
C GLN A 95 -17.72 4.76 -5.86
N LYS A 96 -18.77 5.02 -6.64
CA LYS A 96 -20.15 4.89 -6.18
C LYS A 96 -20.49 3.48 -5.71
N LYS A 97 -20.16 2.47 -6.51
CA LYS A 97 -20.40 1.05 -6.18
C LYS A 97 -19.65 0.63 -4.92
N LEU A 98 -18.41 1.06 -4.77
CA LEU A 98 -17.61 0.79 -3.57
C LEU A 98 -18.20 1.47 -2.33
N MET A 99 -18.65 2.73 -2.44
CA MET A 99 -19.32 3.42 -1.36
C MET A 99 -20.62 2.74 -0.94
N GLU A 100 -21.41 2.20 -1.88
CA GLU A 100 -22.61 1.40 -1.56
C GLU A 100 -22.25 0.12 -0.82
N GLN A 101 -21.18 -0.57 -1.26
CA GLN A 101 -20.72 -1.79 -0.59
C GLN A 101 -20.18 -1.49 0.81
N LEU A 102 -19.46 -0.40 0.98
CA LEU A 102 -18.98 0.08 2.28
C LEU A 102 -20.14 0.31 3.25
N LYS A 103 -21.22 0.95 2.78
CA LYS A 103 -22.47 1.16 3.57
C LYS A 103 -23.18 -0.13 3.94
N ARG A 104 -22.98 -1.23 3.22
CA ARG A 104 -23.52 -2.55 3.55
C ARG A 104 -22.65 -3.30 4.54
N SER A 105 -21.32 -3.07 4.49
CA SER A 105 -20.34 -3.80 5.30
C SER A 105 -20.12 -3.17 6.67
N PHE A 106 -20.31 -1.86 6.78
CA PHE A 106 -20.10 -1.11 8.02
C PHE A 106 -21.40 -0.40 8.44
N ARG A 107 -21.59 -0.30 9.75
CA ARG A 107 -22.73 0.43 10.31
C ARG A 107 -22.68 1.92 9.92
N PRO A 108 -23.81 2.56 9.61
CA PRO A 108 -23.86 3.97 9.26
C PRO A 108 -23.22 4.89 10.32
N GLU A 109 -23.38 4.53 11.59
CA GLU A 109 -22.80 5.27 12.72
C GLU A 109 -21.28 5.30 12.66
N PHE A 110 -20.66 4.20 12.22
CA PHE A 110 -19.21 4.13 12.03
C PHE A 110 -18.76 5.03 10.88
N LEU A 111 -19.41 4.91 9.73
CA LEU A 111 -19.06 5.67 8.53
C LEU A 111 -19.23 7.19 8.72
N ASN A 112 -20.23 7.60 9.48
CA ASN A 112 -20.50 9.02 9.75
C ASN A 112 -19.44 9.68 10.65
N ARG A 113 -18.54 8.91 11.25
CA ARG A 113 -17.47 9.42 12.12
C ARG A 113 -16.12 9.50 11.41
N LEU A 114 -16.06 8.99 10.19
CA LEU A 114 -14.88 9.13 9.35
C LEU A 114 -14.86 10.56 8.77
N ASP A 115 -13.74 11.24 8.90
CA ASP A 115 -13.54 12.57 8.32
C ASP A 115 -13.47 12.51 6.80
N SER A 116 -12.90 11.42 6.25
CA SER A 116 -12.74 11.23 4.80
C SER A 116 -12.70 9.75 4.43
N VAL A 117 -13.24 9.42 3.27
CA VAL A 117 -13.12 8.11 2.64
C VAL A 117 -12.41 8.28 1.31
N ILE A 118 -11.25 7.63 1.18
CA ILE A 118 -10.42 7.67 -0.02
C ILE A 118 -10.53 6.33 -0.73
N VAL A 119 -10.94 6.36 -2.00
CA VAL A 119 -10.98 5.18 -2.86
C VAL A 119 -9.76 5.22 -3.77
N PHE A 120 -8.90 4.21 -3.67
CA PHE A 120 -7.76 4.07 -4.56
C PHE A 120 -8.22 3.56 -5.92
N ARG A 121 -7.69 4.16 -6.99
CA ARG A 121 -7.86 3.64 -8.35
C ARG A 121 -6.95 2.43 -8.58
N GLN A 122 -7.28 1.64 -9.60
CA GLN A 122 -6.37 0.61 -10.08
C GLN A 122 -5.09 1.25 -10.64
N LEU A 123 -3.95 0.59 -10.38
CA LEU A 123 -2.67 1.01 -10.93
C LEU A 123 -2.68 0.89 -12.45
N GLN A 124 -2.22 1.94 -13.12
CA GLN A 124 -1.94 1.96 -14.55
C GLN A 124 -0.47 1.58 -14.79
N LEU A 125 -0.12 1.26 -16.05
CA LEU A 125 1.26 0.89 -16.38
C LEU A 125 2.27 1.97 -15.96
N GLU A 126 1.90 3.24 -16.10
CA GLU A 126 2.74 4.36 -15.68
C GLU A 126 2.96 4.41 -14.17
N ASP A 127 1.92 4.12 -13.38
CA ASP A 127 2.05 4.03 -11.92
C ASP A 127 3.01 2.88 -11.55
N ILE A 128 2.94 1.75 -12.28
CA ILE A 128 3.81 0.59 -12.03
C ILE A 128 5.26 0.91 -12.38
N ARG A 129 5.52 1.66 -13.46
CA ARG A 129 6.87 2.16 -13.78
C ARG A 129 7.45 3.01 -12.66
N GLN A 130 6.65 3.91 -12.09
CA GLN A 130 7.07 4.72 -10.94
C GLN A 130 7.37 3.85 -9.71
N ILE A 131 6.61 2.78 -9.50
CA ILE A 131 6.88 1.81 -8.43
C ILE A 131 8.20 1.07 -8.68
N VAL A 132 8.51 0.71 -9.95
CA VAL A 132 9.83 0.16 -10.31
C VAL A 132 10.94 1.13 -9.92
N ASP A 133 10.80 2.41 -10.26
CA ASP A 133 11.80 3.44 -9.92
C ASP A 133 12.01 3.56 -8.40
N ILE A 134 10.93 3.55 -7.62
CA ILE A 134 11.00 3.58 -6.15
C ILE A 134 11.75 2.35 -5.62
N ILE A 135 11.42 1.14 -6.11
CA ILE A 135 12.07 -0.09 -5.63
C ILE A 135 13.55 -0.10 -6.02
N ILE A 136 13.91 0.35 -7.22
CA ILE A 136 15.31 0.46 -7.64
C ILE A 136 16.05 1.50 -6.79
N SER A 137 15.40 2.60 -6.43
CA SER A 137 15.98 3.58 -5.50
C SER A 137 16.24 2.97 -4.13
N ASP A 138 15.29 2.18 -3.59
CA ASP A 138 15.49 1.45 -2.33
C ASP A 138 16.69 0.47 -2.42
N VAL A 139 16.90 -0.17 -3.60
CA VAL A 139 18.04 -1.05 -3.83
C VAL A 139 19.34 -0.24 -3.84
N ASN A 140 19.34 0.90 -4.54
CA ASN A 140 20.49 1.80 -4.57
C ASN A 140 20.93 2.26 -3.18
N GLU A 141 19.99 2.65 -2.31
CA GLU A 141 20.31 3.03 -0.94
C GLU A 141 21.03 1.92 -0.16
N ARG A 142 20.66 0.66 -0.42
CA ARG A 142 21.36 -0.50 0.19
C ARG A 142 22.72 -0.78 -0.45
N MET A 143 22.87 -0.47 -1.76
CA MET A 143 24.13 -0.67 -2.48
C MET A 143 25.15 0.46 -2.22
N ASP A 144 24.71 1.57 -1.65
CA ASP A 144 25.58 2.70 -1.30
C ASP A 144 26.68 2.28 -0.31
N GLU A 145 26.42 1.30 0.55
CA GLU A 145 27.42 0.69 1.44
C GLU A 145 28.55 -0.02 0.67
N HIS A 146 28.30 -0.41 -0.59
CA HIS A 146 29.25 -1.05 -1.50
C HIS A 146 29.82 -0.07 -2.54
N PHE A 147 29.47 1.21 -2.45
CA PHE A 147 29.89 2.27 -3.39
C PHE A 147 29.50 1.96 -4.87
N LEU A 148 28.39 1.26 -5.07
CA LEU A 148 27.84 0.92 -6.39
C LEU A 148 26.59 1.74 -6.68
N LEU A 149 26.47 2.21 -7.92
CA LEU A 149 25.25 2.85 -8.41
C LEU A 149 24.53 1.91 -9.38
N LEU A 150 23.22 1.74 -9.19
CA LEU A 150 22.38 0.90 -10.02
C LEU A 150 21.49 1.77 -10.90
N GLU A 151 21.53 1.58 -12.20
CA GLU A 151 20.65 2.25 -13.16
C GLU A 151 19.90 1.19 -13.98
N ALA A 152 18.64 1.46 -14.31
CA ALA A 152 17.86 0.60 -15.18
C ALA A 152 17.50 1.30 -16.48
N THR A 153 17.67 0.61 -17.60
CA THR A 153 17.23 1.10 -18.91
C THR A 153 15.70 1.21 -18.96
N ALA A 154 15.18 2.01 -19.88
CA ALA A 154 13.74 2.16 -20.07
C ALA A 154 13.10 0.79 -20.44
N GLU A 155 13.79 0.01 -21.24
CA GLU A 155 13.40 -1.33 -21.66
C GLU A 155 13.32 -2.28 -20.45
N ALA A 156 14.30 -2.27 -19.57
CA ALA A 156 14.32 -3.06 -18.34
C ALA A 156 13.17 -2.67 -17.41
N LYS A 157 12.92 -1.36 -17.22
CA LYS A 157 11.79 -0.87 -16.42
C LYS A 157 10.45 -1.33 -16.99
N ASP A 158 10.29 -1.27 -18.30
CA ASP A 158 9.09 -1.75 -19.00
C ASP A 158 8.90 -3.25 -18.83
N TRP A 159 9.98 -4.00 -18.95
CA TRP A 159 9.95 -5.45 -18.75
C TRP A 159 9.54 -5.81 -17.32
N LEU A 160 10.17 -5.17 -16.32
CA LEU A 160 9.85 -5.35 -14.90
C LEU A 160 8.40 -4.97 -14.59
N ALA A 161 7.93 -3.85 -15.12
CA ALA A 161 6.55 -3.40 -14.93
C ALA A 161 5.53 -4.39 -15.49
N LYS A 162 5.79 -4.95 -16.68
CA LYS A 162 4.89 -5.92 -17.34
C LYS A 162 4.87 -7.27 -16.62
N HIS A 163 6.02 -7.75 -16.16
CA HIS A 163 6.15 -9.08 -15.55
C HIS A 163 5.93 -9.07 -14.03
N GLY A 164 6.10 -7.93 -13.39
CA GLY A 164 5.87 -7.75 -11.96
C GLY A 164 4.45 -7.32 -11.58
N TYR A 165 3.58 -7.05 -12.54
CA TYR A 165 2.19 -6.72 -12.31
C TYR A 165 1.30 -7.97 -12.40
N ASP A 166 0.40 -8.09 -11.44
CA ASP A 166 -0.64 -9.11 -11.43
C ASP A 166 -2.01 -8.44 -11.22
N PRO A 167 -3.03 -8.76 -12.04
CA PRO A 167 -4.36 -8.16 -11.91
C PRO A 167 -5.04 -8.40 -10.56
N GLU A 168 -4.67 -9.47 -9.87
CA GLU A 168 -5.23 -9.83 -8.56
C GLU A 168 -4.42 -9.24 -7.40
N TYR A 169 -3.09 -9.32 -7.50
CA TYR A 169 -2.17 -8.91 -6.43
C TYR A 169 -1.55 -7.53 -6.66
N GLY A 170 -1.87 -6.87 -7.80
CA GLY A 170 -1.36 -5.55 -8.14
C GLY A 170 0.14 -5.55 -8.38
N ALA A 171 0.86 -4.60 -7.78
CA ALA A 171 2.31 -4.49 -7.86
C ALA A 171 3.06 -5.28 -6.76
N ARG A 172 2.38 -6.04 -5.90
CA ARG A 172 3.04 -6.83 -4.84
C ARG A 172 4.08 -7.83 -5.37
N PRO A 173 3.84 -8.54 -6.50
CA PRO A 173 4.83 -9.45 -7.06
C PRO A 173 6.08 -8.76 -7.60
N LEU A 174 6.00 -7.46 -7.93
CA LEU A 174 7.09 -6.69 -8.52
C LEU A 174 8.33 -6.63 -7.61
N ARG A 175 8.14 -6.43 -6.31
CA ARG A 175 9.26 -6.42 -5.34
C ARG A 175 10.02 -7.76 -5.34
N ARG A 176 9.28 -8.88 -5.37
CA ARG A 176 9.89 -10.22 -5.44
C ARG A 176 10.61 -10.44 -6.76
N LEU A 177 10.01 -9.98 -7.87
CA LEU A 177 10.63 -10.08 -9.19
C LEU A 177 11.96 -9.31 -9.21
N ILE A 178 11.99 -8.06 -8.76
CA ILE A 178 13.22 -7.25 -8.70
C ILE A 178 14.24 -7.90 -7.77
N GLN A 179 13.83 -8.40 -6.62
CA GLN A 179 14.72 -9.12 -5.72
C GLN A 179 15.41 -10.29 -6.45
N GLN A 180 14.65 -11.18 -7.08
CA GLN A 180 15.17 -12.37 -7.73
C GLN A 180 16.00 -12.09 -8.99
N THR A 181 15.60 -11.09 -9.78
CA THR A 181 16.24 -10.82 -11.08
C THR A 181 17.37 -9.80 -10.99
N VAL A 182 17.36 -8.94 -9.98
CA VAL A 182 18.34 -7.86 -9.82
C VAL A 182 19.15 -8.03 -8.54
N GLU A 183 18.51 -7.96 -7.35
CA GLU A 183 19.21 -7.92 -6.07
C GLU A 183 20.06 -9.19 -5.82
N ASP A 184 19.47 -10.38 -6.02
CA ASP A 184 20.17 -11.65 -5.79
C ASP A 184 21.37 -11.78 -6.73
N LYS A 185 21.20 -11.46 -8.02
CA LYS A 185 22.29 -11.51 -9.01
C LYS A 185 23.40 -10.49 -8.73
N LEU A 186 22.99 -9.28 -8.32
CA LEU A 186 23.92 -8.23 -7.96
C LEU A 186 24.73 -8.61 -6.73
N SER A 187 24.08 -9.19 -5.72
CA SER A 187 24.74 -9.67 -4.50
C SER A 187 25.76 -10.77 -4.81
N ASP A 188 25.41 -11.72 -5.68
CA ASP A 188 26.33 -12.77 -6.10
C ASP A 188 27.56 -12.21 -6.84
N ALA A 189 27.36 -11.23 -7.72
CA ALA A 189 28.43 -10.60 -8.47
C ALA A 189 29.35 -9.74 -7.58
N VAL A 190 28.78 -9.02 -6.61
CA VAL A 190 29.55 -8.28 -5.60
C VAL A 190 30.42 -9.24 -4.77
N LEU A 191 29.86 -10.35 -4.31
CA LEU A 191 30.62 -11.37 -3.57
C LEU A 191 31.71 -12.05 -4.41
N ALA A 192 31.48 -12.21 -5.71
CA ALA A 192 32.48 -12.72 -6.64
C ALA A 192 33.62 -11.71 -6.94
N GLY A 193 33.42 -10.44 -6.59
CA GLY A 193 34.40 -9.37 -6.86
C GLY A 193 34.36 -8.89 -8.32
N ASP A 194 33.21 -9.04 -8.99
CA ASP A 194 33.04 -8.65 -10.39
C ASP A 194 32.96 -7.12 -10.57
N PHE A 195 32.71 -6.37 -9.49
CA PHE A 195 32.57 -4.92 -9.51
C PHE A 195 33.65 -4.24 -8.67
N GLN A 196 34.01 -3.01 -9.08
CA GLN A 196 34.90 -2.11 -8.34
C GLN A 196 34.11 -0.99 -7.69
N GLU A 197 34.62 -0.45 -6.61
CA GLU A 197 34.02 0.73 -5.95
C GLU A 197 33.88 1.90 -6.94
N GLY A 198 32.70 2.51 -6.97
CA GLY A 198 32.38 3.65 -7.84
C GLY A 198 31.85 3.27 -9.22
N GLU A 199 31.68 1.99 -9.52
CA GLU A 199 31.08 1.58 -10.80
C GLU A 199 29.56 1.73 -10.83
N THR A 200 29.04 2.03 -12.02
CA THR A 200 27.59 2.02 -12.30
C THR A 200 27.21 0.70 -12.94
N VAL A 201 26.30 -0.02 -12.30
CA VAL A 201 25.74 -1.28 -12.81
C VAL A 201 24.45 -0.99 -13.56
N ILE A 202 24.39 -1.37 -14.83
CA ILE A 202 23.23 -1.15 -15.69
C ILE A 202 22.39 -2.41 -15.75
N ILE A 203 21.12 -2.27 -15.35
CA ILE A 203 20.10 -3.31 -15.55
C ILE A 203 19.54 -3.15 -16.96
N ASP A 204 19.67 -4.18 -17.77
CA ASP A 204 19.15 -4.23 -19.11
C ASP A 204 18.43 -5.57 -19.37
N VAL A 205 17.70 -5.69 -20.54
CA VAL A 205 16.90 -6.88 -20.92
C VAL A 205 17.65 -7.76 -21.89
#